data_329f9890bd6edfe113aa541651941d2c
#
_entry.id   329f9890bd6edfe113aa541651941d2c
#
_cell.length_a   1.000
_cell.length_b   1.000
_cell.length_c   1.000
_cell.angle_alpha   90.00
_cell.angle_beta   90.00
_cell.angle_gamma   90.00
#
_symmetry.space_group_name_H-M   'P 1'
#
loop_
_entity.id
_entity.type
_entity.pdbx_description
1 polymer ?
#
loop_
_entity_poly.entity_id
_entity_poly.type
_entity_poly.pdbx_seq_one_letter_code
_entity_poly.pdbx_strand_id
1 'polypeptide(L)'
;MKRLFSLFLFITIVLVSLQPGTKQVFSLQAEAPEVVINKYLTAVISNDYETAYTLVSDDNEDIREWLEFLHFVTGIAPEKLVSTIHLAHSLTKHQVVQIDLPNDGTTVISVESTVPDMEEIFKITHSENEIKSLYDNDSLPLKKKQGAFVLVNENNYWKIKEIKGTSGDSVSKVAMDLVDKLLSKEESMKLSKEIRSYQNREKS
;
A
#
# COMPACT_ATOMS: atom_id res chain seq x y z
N MET A 1 12.47 46.58 22.95
CA MET A 1 11.57 46.48 21.74
C MET A 1 11.18 45.07 21.39
N LYS A 2 12.06 44.04 21.40
CA LYS A 2 11.69 42.66 21.03
C LYS A 2 10.64 41.97 21.95
N ARG A 3 10.57 42.31 23.25
CA ARG A 3 9.58 41.73 24.18
C ARG A 3 8.16 42.31 24.05
N LEU A 4 8.02 43.55 23.62
CA LEU A 4 6.71 44.18 23.35
C LEU A 4 6.07 43.60 22.09
N PHE A 5 6.86 43.26 21.07
CA PHE A 5 6.35 42.69 19.81
C PHE A 5 5.81 41.27 20.01
N SER A 6 6.46 40.47 20.89
CA SER A 6 5.99 39.13 21.26
C SER A 6 4.67 39.17 22.04
N LEU A 7 4.50 40.14 22.91
CA LEU A 7 3.27 40.32 23.70
C LEU A 7 2.09 40.74 22.82
N PHE A 8 2.35 41.61 21.84
CA PHE A 8 1.33 42.09 20.90
C PHE A 8 0.85 40.95 19.97
N LEU A 9 1.76 40.11 19.52
CA LEU A 9 1.43 38.93 18.70
C LEU A 9 0.57 37.94 19.48
N PHE A 10 0.87 37.70 20.79
CA PHE A 10 0.11 36.81 21.62
C PHE A 10 -1.31 37.32 21.92
N ILE A 11 -1.47 38.62 22.13
CA ILE A 11 -2.80 39.27 22.37
C ILE A 11 -3.64 39.23 21.08
N THR A 12 -3.04 39.35 19.90
CA THR A 12 -3.77 39.27 18.62
C THR A 12 -4.29 37.85 18.36
N ILE A 13 -3.52 36.82 18.69
CA ILE A 13 -3.94 35.43 18.56
C ILE A 13 -5.06 35.07 19.53
N VAL A 14 -5.02 35.60 20.77
CA VAL A 14 -6.07 35.34 21.77
C VAL A 14 -7.37 36.11 21.46
N LEU A 15 -7.29 37.30 20.86
CA LEU A 15 -8.48 38.07 20.49
C LEU A 15 -9.21 37.53 19.25
N VAL A 16 -8.52 36.83 18.35
CA VAL A 16 -9.16 36.14 17.21
C VAL A 16 -9.92 34.90 17.64
N SER A 17 -9.51 34.28 18.77
CA SER A 17 -10.18 33.09 19.32
C SER A 17 -11.42 33.41 20.19
N LEU A 18 -11.72 34.71 20.47
CA LEU A 18 -12.82 35.13 21.32
C LEU A 18 -14.00 35.79 20.57
N GLN A 19 -14.09 35.68 19.25
CA GLN A 19 -15.27 36.15 18.53
C GLN A 19 -16.44 35.16 18.71
N PRO A 20 -17.48 35.51 19.46
CA PRO A 20 -18.67 34.68 19.59
C PRO A 20 -19.48 34.81 18.30
N GLY A 21 -19.52 33.78 17.49
CA GLY A 21 -20.45 33.71 16.38
C GLY A 21 -19.97 33.21 15.04
N THR A 22 -18.68 33.07 14.79
CA THR A 22 -18.24 32.27 13.66
C THR A 22 -18.21 30.81 14.09
N LYS A 23 -19.27 30.07 13.75
CA LYS A 23 -19.13 28.62 13.54
C LYS A 23 -18.01 28.50 12.50
N GLN A 24 -16.78 28.31 12.94
CA GLN A 24 -15.79 27.66 12.10
C GLN A 24 -16.40 26.29 11.84
N VAL A 25 -17.09 26.20 10.70
CA VAL A 25 -17.25 24.94 10.01
C VAL A 25 -15.81 24.54 9.73
N PHE A 26 -15.22 23.71 10.61
CA PHE A 26 -14.12 22.87 10.22
C PHE A 26 -14.71 22.08 9.04
N SER A 27 -14.55 22.60 7.82
CA SER A 27 -14.62 21.74 6.67
C SER A 27 -13.54 20.70 6.97
N LEU A 28 -13.95 19.48 7.26
CA LEU A 28 -13.08 18.34 7.17
C LEU A 28 -12.55 18.39 5.75
N GLN A 29 -11.37 19.01 5.61
CA GLN A 29 -10.73 19.12 4.32
C GLN A 29 -10.42 17.69 3.93
N ALA A 30 -11.02 17.24 2.85
CA ALA A 30 -10.79 15.88 2.34
C ALA A 30 -9.28 15.66 2.31
N GLU A 31 -8.84 14.56 2.86
CA GLU A 31 -7.42 14.19 2.84
C GLU A 31 -6.93 14.19 1.38
N ALA A 32 -5.72 14.66 1.12
CA ALA A 32 -5.20 14.71 -0.25
C ALA A 32 -5.11 13.30 -0.86
N PRO A 33 -5.45 13.11 -2.14
CA PRO A 33 -5.53 11.77 -2.74
C PRO A 33 -4.21 11.00 -2.69
N GLU A 34 -3.06 11.66 -2.77
CA GLU A 34 -1.74 11.04 -2.62
C GLU A 34 -1.49 10.49 -1.21
N VAL A 35 -2.10 11.08 -0.20
CA VAL A 35 -2.03 10.58 1.19
C VAL A 35 -2.80 9.27 1.31
N VAL A 36 -3.94 9.15 0.64
CA VAL A 36 -4.74 7.92 0.59
C VAL A 36 -3.95 6.78 -0.06
N ILE A 37 -3.26 7.06 -1.18
CA ILE A 37 -2.40 6.07 -1.83
C ILE A 37 -1.26 5.62 -0.91
N ASN A 38 -0.58 6.56 -0.25
CA ASN A 38 0.49 6.21 0.68
C ASN A 38 -0.01 5.36 1.86
N LYS A 39 -1.19 5.68 2.40
CA LYS A 39 -1.84 4.87 3.44
C LYS A 39 -2.16 3.46 2.94
N TYR A 40 -2.75 3.35 1.76
CA TYR A 40 -3.08 2.06 1.14
C TYR A 40 -1.82 1.19 0.94
N LEU A 41 -0.78 1.75 0.33
CA LEU A 41 0.46 1.04 0.10
C LEU A 41 1.12 0.62 1.42
N THR A 42 1.12 1.51 2.42
CA THR A 42 1.64 1.19 3.76
C THR A 42 0.83 0.07 4.42
N ALA A 43 -0.49 0.12 4.34
CA ALA A 43 -1.37 -0.89 4.92
C ALA A 43 -1.15 -2.27 4.26
N VAL A 44 -1.07 -2.33 2.92
CA VAL A 44 -0.78 -3.58 2.19
C VAL A 44 0.61 -4.12 2.55
N ILE A 45 1.63 -3.26 2.64
CA ILE A 45 3.00 -3.63 3.03
C ILE A 45 3.06 -4.22 4.44
N SER A 46 2.29 -3.65 5.37
CA SER A 46 2.24 -4.11 6.77
C SER A 46 1.23 -5.24 7.02
N ASN A 47 0.58 -5.77 5.97
CA ASN A 47 -0.53 -6.75 6.04
C ASN A 47 -1.73 -6.26 6.88
N ASP A 48 -1.90 -4.96 7.00
CA ASP A 48 -3.10 -4.33 7.56
C ASP A 48 -4.19 -4.23 6.48
N TYR A 49 -4.71 -5.40 6.09
CA TYR A 49 -5.71 -5.49 5.03
C TYR A 49 -7.04 -4.86 5.42
N GLU A 50 -7.35 -4.77 6.70
CA GLU A 50 -8.54 -4.07 7.19
C GLU A 50 -8.46 -2.58 6.85
N THR A 51 -7.34 -1.93 7.17
CA THR A 51 -7.12 -0.52 6.81
C THR A 51 -7.10 -0.36 5.29
N ALA A 52 -6.39 -1.23 4.54
CA ALA A 52 -6.36 -1.17 3.08
C ALA A 52 -7.77 -1.26 2.48
N TYR A 53 -8.61 -2.16 2.98
CA TYR A 53 -9.99 -2.36 2.55
C TYR A 53 -10.85 -1.10 2.73
N THR A 54 -10.67 -0.36 3.83
CA THR A 54 -11.41 0.88 4.07
C THR A 54 -11.09 2.00 3.08
N LEU A 55 -9.94 1.93 2.40
CA LEU A 55 -9.48 2.92 1.43
C LEU A 55 -9.93 2.60 -0.01
N VAL A 56 -10.54 1.44 -0.24
CA VAL A 56 -11.07 1.02 -1.54
C VAL A 56 -12.52 1.46 -1.67
N SER A 57 -12.93 1.88 -2.88
CA SER A 57 -14.32 2.21 -3.21
C SER A 57 -15.24 1.03 -2.99
N ASP A 58 -16.47 1.30 -2.52
CA ASP A 58 -17.47 0.27 -2.28
C ASP A 58 -17.89 -0.44 -3.57
N ASP A 59 -17.75 0.23 -4.70
CA ASP A 59 -18.08 -0.30 -6.03
C ASP A 59 -16.98 -1.21 -6.62
N ASN A 60 -15.83 -1.36 -5.97
CA ASN A 60 -14.74 -2.19 -6.49
C ASN A 60 -14.61 -3.51 -5.72
N GLU A 61 -15.41 -4.50 -6.13
CA GLU A 61 -15.35 -5.86 -5.58
C GLU A 61 -14.01 -6.54 -5.87
N ASP A 62 -13.43 -6.36 -7.06
CA ASP A 62 -12.17 -7.04 -7.46
C ASP A 62 -11.00 -6.74 -6.52
N ILE A 63 -10.79 -5.47 -6.14
CA ILE A 63 -9.70 -5.09 -5.21
C ILE A 63 -10.02 -5.61 -3.80
N ARG A 64 -11.28 -5.58 -3.38
CA ARG A 64 -11.72 -6.05 -2.07
C ARG A 64 -11.53 -7.56 -1.93
N GLU A 65 -12.00 -8.34 -2.90
CA GLU A 65 -11.78 -9.79 -2.96
C GLU A 65 -10.29 -10.14 -2.97
N TRP A 66 -9.48 -9.34 -3.68
CA TRP A 66 -8.04 -9.53 -3.69
C TRP A 66 -7.40 -9.27 -2.32
N LEU A 67 -7.83 -8.25 -1.59
CA LEU A 67 -7.35 -7.98 -0.22
C LEU A 67 -7.77 -9.09 0.76
N GLU A 68 -8.99 -9.58 0.66
CA GLU A 68 -9.48 -10.71 1.45
C GLU A 68 -8.68 -11.99 1.14
N PHE A 69 -8.40 -12.24 -0.13
CA PHE A 69 -7.54 -13.35 -0.54
C PHE A 69 -6.13 -13.21 0.02
N LEU A 70 -5.51 -12.02 -0.02
CA LEU A 70 -4.20 -11.79 0.58
C LEU A 70 -4.22 -12.02 2.09
N HIS A 71 -5.25 -11.52 2.79
CA HIS A 71 -5.42 -11.75 4.22
C HIS A 71 -5.50 -13.26 4.54
N PHE A 72 -6.31 -14.00 3.78
CA PHE A 72 -6.41 -15.44 3.91
C PHE A 72 -5.06 -16.13 3.68
N VAL A 73 -4.38 -15.84 2.57
CA VAL A 73 -3.10 -16.47 2.21
C VAL A 73 -2.03 -16.19 3.25
N THR A 74 -1.91 -14.96 3.74
CA THR A 74 -0.92 -14.64 4.78
C THR A 74 -1.21 -15.32 6.11
N GLY A 75 -2.48 -15.60 6.40
CA GLY A 75 -2.88 -16.35 7.62
C GLY A 75 -2.56 -17.85 7.58
N ILE A 76 -2.44 -18.45 6.39
CA ILE A 76 -2.18 -19.89 6.24
C ILE A 76 -0.79 -20.23 5.69
N ALA A 77 -0.08 -19.25 5.13
CA ALA A 77 1.22 -19.46 4.52
C ALA A 77 2.29 -19.76 5.58
N PRO A 78 3.30 -20.58 5.27
CA PRO A 78 4.44 -20.81 6.15
C PRO A 78 5.15 -19.48 6.50
N GLU A 79 5.57 -19.35 7.77
CA GLU A 79 6.20 -18.15 8.31
C GLU A 79 7.36 -17.64 7.44
N LYS A 80 8.18 -18.55 6.92
CA LYS A 80 9.31 -18.21 6.04
C LYS A 80 8.85 -17.49 4.76
N LEU A 81 7.72 -17.88 4.18
CA LEU A 81 7.17 -17.21 3.00
C LEU A 81 6.65 -15.82 3.36
N VAL A 82 5.90 -15.72 4.45
CA VAL A 82 5.35 -14.45 4.94
C VAL A 82 6.47 -13.47 5.28
N SER A 83 7.49 -13.89 6.03
CA SER A 83 8.63 -13.04 6.40
C SER A 83 9.43 -12.55 5.19
N THR A 84 9.63 -13.41 4.18
CA THR A 84 10.32 -13.01 2.93
C THR A 84 9.49 -12.00 2.13
N ILE A 85 8.17 -12.16 2.06
CA ILE A 85 7.26 -11.18 1.43
C ILE A 85 7.33 -9.85 2.19
N HIS A 86 7.27 -9.87 3.51
CA HIS A 86 7.41 -8.68 4.34
C HIS A 86 8.74 -7.98 4.12
N LEU A 87 9.83 -8.72 4.08
CA LEU A 87 11.15 -8.17 3.80
C LEU A 87 11.16 -7.49 2.43
N ALA A 88 10.69 -8.16 1.37
CA ALA A 88 10.61 -7.59 0.04
C ALA A 88 9.78 -6.30 0.01
N HIS A 89 8.64 -6.28 0.70
CA HIS A 89 7.80 -5.09 0.84
C HIS A 89 8.51 -3.96 1.60
N SER A 90 9.19 -4.25 2.72
CA SER A 90 9.89 -3.25 3.53
C SER A 90 11.04 -2.57 2.78
N LEU A 91 11.60 -3.24 1.77
CA LEU A 91 12.67 -2.73 0.91
C LEU A 91 12.12 -2.03 -0.35
N THR A 92 10.81 -2.05 -0.56
CA THR A 92 10.15 -1.38 -1.68
C THR A 92 10.00 0.11 -1.39
N LYS A 93 10.31 0.95 -2.39
CA LYS A 93 10.10 2.40 -2.32
C LYS A 93 9.06 2.80 -3.36
N HIS A 94 8.14 3.66 -2.97
CA HIS A 94 7.12 4.22 -3.85
C HIS A 94 7.30 5.72 -4.00
N GLN A 95 7.09 6.23 -5.20
CA GLN A 95 7.13 7.65 -5.50
C GLN A 95 5.96 8.02 -6.41
N VAL A 96 5.16 9.00 -5.99
CA VAL A 96 4.18 9.63 -6.87
C VAL A 96 4.94 10.43 -7.92
N VAL A 97 4.69 10.15 -9.20
CA VAL A 97 5.38 10.79 -10.31
C VAL A 97 4.49 11.73 -11.10
N GLN A 98 3.16 11.53 -11.05
CA GLN A 98 2.19 12.37 -11.74
C GLN A 98 0.83 12.30 -11.05
N ILE A 99 0.11 13.42 -11.05
CA ILE A 99 -1.28 13.53 -10.60
C ILE A 99 -2.07 14.19 -11.72
N ASP A 100 -3.06 13.50 -12.26
CA ASP A 100 -3.96 14.02 -13.28
C ASP A 100 -5.36 14.17 -12.68
N LEU A 101 -6.02 15.27 -13.02
CA LEU A 101 -7.37 15.60 -12.59
C LEU A 101 -8.30 15.63 -13.82
N PRO A 102 -8.79 14.48 -14.28
CA PRO A 102 -9.79 14.44 -15.35
C PRO A 102 -11.07 15.18 -14.93
N ASN A 103 -11.85 15.65 -15.93
CA ASN A 103 -13.07 16.44 -15.68
C ASN A 103 -14.27 15.58 -15.19
N ASP A 104 -14.08 14.30 -14.95
CA ASP A 104 -15.12 13.34 -14.55
C ASP A 104 -15.25 13.12 -13.02
N GLY A 105 -14.55 13.95 -12.23
CA GLY A 105 -14.56 13.85 -10.75
C GLY A 105 -13.64 12.76 -10.18
N THR A 106 -12.81 12.15 -11.02
CA THR A 106 -11.77 11.22 -10.60
C THR A 106 -10.41 11.90 -10.47
N THR A 107 -9.47 11.26 -9.83
CA THR A 107 -8.06 11.63 -9.80
C THR A 107 -7.23 10.41 -10.19
N VAL A 108 -6.30 10.58 -11.12
CA VAL A 108 -5.37 9.53 -11.52
C VAL A 108 -4.00 9.85 -10.95
N ILE A 109 -3.45 8.94 -10.16
CA ILE A 109 -2.13 9.09 -9.55
C ILE A 109 -1.21 8.01 -10.09
N SER A 110 -0.19 8.44 -10.83
CA SER A 110 0.87 7.57 -11.33
C SER A 110 1.95 7.41 -10.28
N VAL A 111 2.34 6.16 -10.03
CA VAL A 111 3.33 5.77 -9.02
C VAL A 111 4.45 4.97 -9.69
N GLU A 112 5.68 5.39 -9.47
CA GLU A 112 6.87 4.56 -9.74
C GLU A 112 7.25 3.82 -8.45
N SER A 113 7.45 2.52 -8.55
CA SER A 113 7.89 1.68 -7.45
C SER A 113 9.25 1.07 -7.78
N THR A 114 10.21 1.24 -6.88
CA THR A 114 11.48 0.51 -6.92
C THR A 114 11.36 -0.68 -5.99
N VAL A 115 11.38 -1.88 -6.55
CA VAL A 115 11.11 -3.13 -5.84
C VAL A 115 12.31 -4.06 -5.93
N PRO A 116 12.57 -4.91 -4.89
CA PRO A 116 13.55 -5.98 -4.99
C PRO A 116 13.28 -6.91 -6.18
N ASP A 117 14.29 -7.20 -6.98
CA ASP A 117 14.19 -8.22 -8.01
C ASP A 117 14.42 -9.60 -7.42
N MET A 118 13.35 -10.19 -6.87
CA MET A 118 13.43 -11.46 -6.16
C MET A 118 13.96 -12.59 -7.07
N GLU A 119 13.75 -12.52 -8.38
CA GLU A 119 14.29 -13.50 -9.30
C GLU A 119 15.82 -13.47 -9.34
N GLU A 120 16.40 -12.28 -9.43
CA GLU A 120 17.85 -12.11 -9.41
C GLU A 120 18.43 -12.33 -8.01
N ILE A 121 17.73 -11.89 -6.94
CA ILE A 121 18.16 -12.09 -5.56
C ILE A 121 18.29 -13.58 -5.24
N PHE A 122 17.33 -14.41 -5.65
CA PHE A 122 17.37 -15.84 -5.36
C PHE A 122 18.41 -16.63 -6.14
N LYS A 123 19.04 -16.03 -7.16
CA LYS A 123 20.26 -16.58 -7.77
C LYS A 123 21.49 -16.37 -6.88
N ILE A 124 21.44 -15.40 -5.97
CA ILE A 124 22.54 -15.02 -5.08
C ILE A 124 22.35 -15.67 -3.69
N THR A 125 21.18 -15.51 -3.09
CA THR A 125 20.90 -15.98 -1.72
C THR A 125 19.42 -16.24 -1.48
N HIS A 126 19.15 -17.12 -0.49
CA HIS A 126 17.81 -17.35 0.09
C HIS A 126 17.74 -16.90 1.57
N SER A 127 18.81 -16.27 2.08
CA SER A 127 18.90 -15.82 3.47
C SER A 127 18.40 -14.39 3.61
N GLU A 128 17.43 -14.16 4.49
CA GLU A 128 16.92 -12.81 4.79
C GLU A 128 18.02 -11.86 5.28
N ASN A 129 18.96 -12.38 6.09
CA ASN A 129 20.07 -11.57 6.61
C ASN A 129 21.03 -11.13 5.49
N GLU A 130 21.27 -11.99 4.50
CA GLU A 130 22.10 -11.65 3.35
C GLU A 130 21.36 -10.69 2.42
N ILE A 131 20.04 -10.83 2.23
CA ILE A 131 19.22 -9.88 1.48
C ILE A 131 19.31 -8.48 2.10
N LYS A 132 19.18 -8.39 3.44
CA LYS A 132 19.35 -7.12 4.16
C LYS A 132 20.77 -6.55 3.98
N SER A 133 21.78 -7.40 4.07
CA SER A 133 23.19 -6.98 3.86
C SER A 133 23.41 -6.47 2.43
N LEU A 134 22.83 -7.10 1.42
CA LEU A 134 22.90 -6.61 0.03
C LEU A 134 22.23 -5.23 -0.10
N TYR A 135 21.11 -5.00 0.58
CA TYR A 135 20.42 -3.72 0.58
C TYR A 135 21.25 -2.63 1.25
N ASP A 136 21.80 -2.91 2.43
CA ASP A 136 22.59 -1.96 3.22
C ASP A 136 23.88 -1.54 2.49
N ASN A 137 24.39 -2.40 1.61
CA ASN A 137 25.57 -2.15 0.78
C ASN A 137 25.25 -1.64 -0.63
N ASP A 138 24.00 -1.21 -0.91
CA ASP A 138 23.52 -0.76 -2.22
C ASP A 138 23.77 -1.78 -3.36
N SER A 139 23.87 -3.07 -3.03
CA SER A 139 24.16 -4.16 -3.98
C SER A 139 22.94 -5.04 -4.26
N LEU A 140 21.79 -4.71 -3.68
CA LEU A 140 20.57 -5.46 -3.89
C LEU A 140 20.06 -5.26 -5.32
N PRO A 141 19.79 -6.34 -6.10
CA PRO A 141 19.12 -6.21 -7.38
C PRO A 141 17.73 -5.58 -7.23
N LEU A 142 17.54 -4.46 -7.90
CA LEU A 142 16.29 -3.69 -7.86
C LEU A 142 15.73 -3.54 -9.27
N LYS A 143 14.41 -3.47 -9.39
CA LYS A 143 13.72 -3.13 -10.64
C LYS A 143 12.65 -2.05 -10.41
N LYS A 144 12.44 -1.24 -11.45
CA LYS A 144 11.39 -0.22 -11.46
C LYS A 144 10.11 -0.79 -12.05
N LYS A 145 9.00 -0.45 -11.42
CA LYS A 145 7.64 -0.74 -11.90
C LYS A 145 6.83 0.54 -11.89
N GLN A 146 5.93 0.65 -12.84
CA GLN A 146 4.99 1.77 -12.90
C GLN A 146 3.57 1.25 -12.79
N GLY A 147 2.75 1.98 -12.08
CA GLY A 147 1.33 1.74 -11.94
C GLY A 147 0.57 3.05 -11.78
N ALA A 148 -0.73 3.00 -11.89
CA ALA A 148 -1.58 4.13 -11.62
C ALA A 148 -2.78 3.71 -10.76
N PHE A 149 -3.19 4.61 -9.87
CA PHE A 149 -4.36 4.49 -9.05
C PHE A 149 -5.40 5.50 -9.54
N VAL A 150 -6.61 5.04 -9.77
CA VAL A 150 -7.76 5.90 -10.04
C VAL A 150 -8.53 6.05 -8.74
N LEU A 151 -8.68 7.29 -8.27
CA LEU A 151 -9.43 7.61 -7.07
C LEU A 151 -10.72 8.33 -7.42
N VAL A 152 -11.73 8.12 -6.61
CA VAL A 152 -13.02 8.81 -6.65
C VAL A 152 -13.28 9.46 -5.28
N ASN A 153 -13.96 10.60 -5.28
CA ASN A 153 -14.36 11.23 -4.03
C ASN A 153 -15.77 10.75 -3.65
N GLU A 154 -15.85 9.98 -2.58
CA GLU A 154 -17.09 9.47 -2.00
C GLU A 154 -17.33 10.12 -0.64
N ASN A 155 -18.40 10.92 -0.53
CA ASN A 155 -18.78 11.59 0.74
C ASN A 155 -17.63 12.41 1.38
N ASN A 156 -16.85 13.14 0.59
CA ASN A 156 -15.65 13.88 0.97
C ASN A 156 -14.44 13.02 1.39
N TYR A 157 -14.44 11.73 1.07
CA TYR A 157 -13.29 10.85 1.24
C TYR A 157 -12.82 10.33 -0.11
N TRP A 158 -11.52 10.39 -0.34
CA TRP A 158 -10.92 9.73 -1.50
C TRP A 158 -10.87 8.23 -1.29
N LYS A 159 -11.33 7.50 -2.29
CA LYS A 159 -11.33 6.02 -2.33
C LYS A 159 -10.66 5.54 -3.60
N ILE A 160 -9.96 4.41 -3.53
CA ILE A 160 -9.34 3.77 -4.67
C ILE A 160 -10.43 3.04 -5.45
N LYS A 161 -10.70 3.51 -6.68
CA LYS A 161 -11.67 2.93 -7.60
C LYS A 161 -11.05 1.88 -8.53
N GLU A 162 -9.77 2.07 -8.91
CA GLU A 162 -9.10 1.18 -9.84
C GLU A 162 -7.59 1.23 -9.62
N ILE A 163 -6.92 0.10 -9.85
CA ILE A 163 -5.46 0.01 -9.89
C ILE A 163 -5.06 -0.46 -11.28
N LYS A 164 -4.34 0.39 -12.02
CA LYS A 164 -3.87 0.13 -13.39
C LYS A 164 -2.38 -0.18 -13.42
N GLY A 165 -1.96 -1.00 -14.37
CA GLY A 165 -0.55 -1.31 -14.62
C GLY A 165 -0.12 -2.66 -14.07
N THR A 166 1.19 -2.87 -13.97
CA THR A 166 1.83 -4.18 -13.71
C THR A 166 1.59 -4.77 -12.32
N SER A 167 0.73 -4.17 -11.49
CA SER A 167 0.57 -4.57 -10.09
C SER A 167 -0.16 -5.91 -9.89
N GLY A 168 -1.21 -6.20 -10.65
CA GLY A 168 -2.03 -7.42 -10.46
C GLY A 168 -1.33 -8.70 -10.94
N ASP A 169 -1.01 -8.78 -12.23
CA ASP A 169 -0.41 -9.99 -12.81
C ASP A 169 1.01 -10.26 -12.31
N SER A 170 1.75 -9.20 -11.95
CA SER A 170 3.11 -9.35 -11.45
C SER A 170 3.19 -9.82 -10.00
N VAL A 171 2.20 -9.47 -9.16
CA VAL A 171 2.18 -9.90 -7.74
C VAL A 171 1.89 -11.39 -7.65
N SER A 172 0.90 -11.89 -8.40
CA SER A 172 0.61 -13.34 -8.41
C SER A 172 1.76 -14.15 -8.96
N LYS A 173 2.44 -13.68 -10.02
CA LYS A 173 3.61 -14.36 -10.57
C LYS A 173 4.79 -14.37 -9.59
N VAL A 174 5.10 -13.22 -8.98
CA VAL A 174 6.17 -13.13 -7.96
C VAL A 174 5.83 -14.01 -6.75
N ALA A 175 4.58 -14.02 -6.30
CA ALA A 175 4.16 -14.87 -5.19
C ALA A 175 4.31 -16.36 -5.53
N MET A 176 3.94 -16.80 -6.73
CA MET A 176 4.12 -18.18 -7.17
C MET A 176 5.60 -18.57 -7.29
N ASP A 177 6.44 -17.68 -7.85
CA ASP A 177 7.89 -17.90 -7.93
C ASP A 177 8.53 -17.99 -6.54
N LEU A 178 8.03 -17.23 -5.56
CA LEU A 178 8.44 -17.31 -4.17
C LEU A 178 8.06 -18.65 -3.52
N VAL A 179 6.83 -19.11 -3.76
CA VAL A 179 6.34 -20.41 -3.28
C VAL A 179 7.26 -21.53 -3.78
N ASP A 180 7.55 -21.57 -5.07
CA ASP A 180 8.36 -22.63 -5.68
C ASP A 180 9.82 -22.61 -5.20
N LYS A 181 10.37 -21.45 -4.86
CA LYS A 181 11.76 -21.30 -4.44
C LYS A 181 11.99 -21.43 -2.93
N LEU A 182 10.98 -21.07 -2.13
CA LEU A 182 11.12 -21.05 -0.67
C LEU A 182 10.51 -22.25 0.04
N LEU A 183 9.48 -22.88 -0.54
CA LEU A 183 8.77 -23.97 0.08
C LEU A 183 9.24 -25.33 -0.42
N SER A 184 9.22 -26.31 0.47
CA SER A 184 9.33 -27.70 0.07
C SER A 184 8.12 -28.11 -0.79
N LYS A 185 8.25 -29.17 -1.55
CA LYS A 185 7.14 -29.69 -2.37
C LYS A 185 5.89 -29.99 -1.54
N GLU A 186 6.07 -30.48 -0.31
CA GLU A 186 4.97 -30.81 0.61
C GLU A 186 4.26 -29.55 1.09
N GLU A 187 5.00 -28.50 1.52
CA GLU A 187 4.46 -27.22 1.95
C GLU A 187 3.73 -26.51 0.80
N SER A 188 4.32 -26.49 -0.39
CA SER A 188 3.71 -25.92 -1.61
C SER A 188 2.41 -26.65 -1.97
N MET A 189 2.37 -27.98 -1.90
CA MET A 189 1.15 -28.77 -2.15
C MET A 189 0.08 -28.50 -1.09
N LYS A 190 0.44 -28.39 0.18
CA LYS A 190 -0.50 -28.07 1.26
C LYS A 190 -1.10 -26.69 1.07
N LEU A 191 -0.27 -25.67 0.85
CA LEU A 191 -0.71 -24.30 0.60
C LEU A 191 -1.64 -24.22 -0.61
N SER A 192 -1.28 -24.87 -1.72
CA SER A 192 -2.09 -24.93 -2.94
C SER A 192 -3.47 -25.58 -2.70
N LYS A 193 -3.54 -26.60 -1.87
CA LYS A 193 -4.81 -27.25 -1.49
C LYS A 193 -5.72 -26.32 -0.69
N GLU A 194 -5.16 -25.60 0.28
CA GLU A 194 -5.91 -24.63 1.09
C GLU A 194 -6.45 -23.48 0.23
N ILE A 195 -5.62 -22.93 -0.66
CA ILE A 195 -6.02 -21.87 -1.60
C ILE A 195 -7.18 -22.33 -2.50
N ARG A 196 -7.08 -23.54 -3.08
CA ARG A 196 -8.17 -24.10 -3.90
C ARG A 196 -9.46 -24.29 -3.10
N SER A 197 -9.33 -24.75 -1.85
CA SER A 197 -10.49 -24.90 -0.96
C SER A 197 -11.18 -23.58 -0.66
N TYR A 198 -10.41 -22.49 -0.46
CA TYR A 198 -10.93 -21.14 -0.31
C TYR A 198 -11.69 -20.69 -1.56
N GLN A 199 -11.05 -20.75 -2.73
CA GLN A 199 -11.64 -20.33 -4.01
C GLN A 199 -12.92 -21.09 -4.38
N ASN A 200 -13.06 -22.34 -3.97
CA ASN A 200 -14.27 -23.13 -4.21
C ASN A 200 -15.42 -22.75 -3.27
N ARG A 201 -15.12 -22.22 -2.07
CA ARG A 201 -16.14 -21.74 -1.12
C ARG A 201 -16.76 -20.41 -1.57
N GLU A 202 -15.94 -19.53 -2.15
CA GLU A 202 -16.39 -18.23 -2.66
C GLU A 202 -17.33 -18.36 -3.89
N LYS A 203 -17.27 -19.50 -4.61
CA LYS A 203 -18.09 -19.76 -5.81
C LYS A 203 -19.40 -20.48 -5.52
N SER A 204 -19.66 -20.89 -4.29
CA SER A 204 -20.84 -21.65 -3.88
C SER A 204 -21.85 -20.79 -3.11
#